data_8769cc9457d26f8425533f532388771e
#
_entry.id   8769cc9457d26f8425533f532388771e
#
_cell.length_a   1.000
_cell.length_b   1.000
_cell.length_c   1.000
_cell.angle_alpha   90.00
_cell.angle_beta   90.00
_cell.angle_gamma   90.00
#
_symmetry.space_group_name_H-M   'P 1'
#
loop_
_entity.id
_entity.type
_entity.pdbx_description
1 polymer ?
#
loop_
_entity_poly.entity_id
_entity_poly.type
_entity_poly.pdbx_seq_one_letter_code
_entity_poly.pdbx_strand_id
1 'polypeptide(L)'
;MNRLKNQRVYLAGPMDRCPDNGKTWREDITPFLIDMGAIVLNPISKPINIAKEDMGSREYKKSLKDLQNYDGLAVFMKEIRNVDLRMVDISDFLIVNIDLDIYPCGTMEEIFLGNREKKPIILHMKQGKQNTPDWLFGAIPHQLIFSSWEEIRGYLNHINTSSSIDSYKRWYFFDMETIKKSKSAKNNK
;
A
#
# COMPACT_ATOMS: atom_id res chain seq x y z
N MET A 1 24.37 -2.62 0.35
CA MET A 1 23.60 -1.41 0.68
C MET A 1 22.23 -1.89 1.07
N ASN A 2 21.58 -1.34 2.09
CA ASN A 2 20.21 -1.71 2.46
C ASN A 2 19.36 -0.43 2.50
N ARG A 3 18.74 -0.10 1.36
CA ARG A 3 17.98 1.14 1.18
C ARG A 3 16.59 1.09 1.82
N LEU A 4 16.02 -0.11 1.95
CA LEU A 4 14.67 -0.30 2.51
C LEU A 4 14.69 -0.40 4.03
N LYS A 5 15.88 -0.42 4.66
CA LYS A 5 15.99 -0.44 6.11
C LYS A 5 15.30 0.80 6.74
N ASN A 6 14.41 0.55 7.68
CA ASN A 6 13.58 1.52 8.39
C ASN A 6 12.55 2.27 7.50
N GLN A 7 12.39 1.88 6.23
CA GLN A 7 11.30 2.42 5.41
C GLN A 7 9.98 1.75 5.81
N ARG A 8 8.92 2.54 5.88
CA ARG A 8 7.57 2.08 6.24
C ARG A 8 6.81 1.71 4.98
N VAL A 9 6.35 0.49 4.90
CA VAL A 9 5.55 -0.02 3.79
C VAL A 9 4.12 -0.28 4.24
N TYR A 10 3.14 0.27 3.54
CA TYR A 10 1.73 -0.03 3.76
C TYR A 10 1.25 -1.11 2.79
N LEU A 11 0.55 -2.12 3.31
CA LEU A 11 0.03 -3.25 2.54
C LEU A 11 -1.45 -3.02 2.18
N ALA A 12 -1.70 -2.35 1.06
CA ALA A 12 -3.03 -2.05 0.55
C ALA A 12 -3.63 -3.23 -0.24
N GLY A 13 -4.92 -3.45 -0.10
CA GLY A 13 -5.61 -4.49 -0.88
C GLY A 13 -6.99 -4.80 -0.30
N PRO A 14 -7.90 -5.40 -1.11
CA PRO A 14 -9.25 -5.66 -0.67
C PRO A 14 -9.26 -6.62 0.53
N MET A 15 -10.16 -6.32 1.47
CA MET A 15 -10.44 -7.13 2.64
C MET A 15 -11.90 -7.56 2.66
N ASP A 16 -12.81 -6.62 2.44
CA ASP A 16 -14.23 -6.93 2.25
C ASP A 16 -14.42 -7.89 1.07
N ARG A 17 -15.24 -8.90 1.25
CA ARG A 17 -15.54 -9.95 0.26
C ARG A 17 -14.38 -10.90 -0.07
N CYS A 18 -13.19 -10.74 0.51
CA CYS A 18 -12.16 -11.76 0.45
C CYS A 18 -12.50 -12.91 1.41
N PRO A 19 -12.37 -14.18 1.00
CA PRO A 19 -12.63 -15.31 1.88
C PRO A 19 -11.78 -15.29 3.16
N ASP A 20 -10.53 -14.87 3.04
CA ASP A 20 -9.53 -14.77 4.10
C ASP A 20 -9.34 -13.35 4.66
N ASN A 21 -10.24 -12.42 4.35
CA ASN A 21 -10.07 -10.98 4.62
C ASN A 21 -8.77 -10.38 4.04
N GLY A 22 -8.25 -10.96 2.98
CA GLY A 22 -7.00 -10.53 2.36
C GLY A 22 -5.75 -10.82 3.21
N LYS A 23 -5.83 -11.82 4.10
CA LYS A 23 -4.78 -12.14 5.08
C LYS A 23 -3.59 -12.83 4.43
N THR A 24 -3.81 -13.86 3.63
CA THR A 24 -2.79 -14.78 3.13
C THR A 24 -1.64 -14.06 2.44
N TRP A 25 -1.91 -13.24 1.43
CA TRP A 25 -0.85 -12.56 0.69
C TRP A 25 -0.03 -11.59 1.55
N ARG A 26 -0.67 -10.97 2.56
CA ARG A 26 0.02 -10.07 3.49
C ARG A 26 0.97 -10.83 4.41
N GLU A 27 0.54 -11.99 4.89
CA GLU A 27 1.38 -12.88 5.69
C GLU A 27 2.55 -13.44 4.88
N ASP A 28 2.34 -13.75 3.60
CA ASP A 28 3.38 -14.29 2.72
C ASP A 28 4.48 -13.28 2.36
N ILE A 29 4.14 -11.99 2.19
CA ILE A 29 5.13 -10.97 1.85
C ILE A 29 5.82 -10.35 3.07
N THR A 30 5.16 -10.36 4.24
CA THR A 30 5.64 -9.68 5.44
C THR A 30 7.02 -10.15 5.90
N PRO A 31 7.34 -11.45 6.01
CA PRO A 31 8.68 -11.90 6.42
C PRO A 31 9.78 -11.37 5.51
N PHE A 32 9.56 -11.41 4.19
CA PHE A 32 10.50 -10.89 3.21
C PHE A 32 10.79 -9.38 3.39
N LEU A 33 9.77 -8.59 3.69
CA LEU A 33 9.91 -7.15 3.94
C LEU A 33 10.66 -6.88 5.26
N ILE A 34 10.38 -7.65 6.29
CA ILE A 34 11.07 -7.58 7.59
C ILE A 34 12.56 -7.93 7.42
N ASP A 35 12.89 -8.97 6.67
CA ASP A 35 14.27 -9.38 6.38
C ASP A 35 15.05 -8.28 5.65
N MET A 36 14.38 -7.46 4.86
CA MET A 36 14.95 -6.25 4.26
C MET A 36 15.09 -5.08 5.25
N GLY A 37 14.61 -5.24 6.48
CA GLY A 37 14.61 -4.20 7.50
C GLY A 37 13.51 -3.15 7.35
N ALA A 38 12.50 -3.39 6.51
CA ALA A 38 11.35 -2.51 6.38
C ALA A 38 10.40 -2.62 7.58
N ILE A 39 9.69 -1.56 7.87
CA ILE A 39 8.62 -1.51 8.88
C ILE A 39 7.30 -1.72 8.16
N VAL A 40 6.63 -2.84 8.44
CA VAL A 40 5.39 -3.21 7.76
C VAL A 40 4.17 -2.62 8.49
N LEU A 41 3.39 -1.82 7.79
CA LEU A 41 2.09 -1.30 8.22
C LEU A 41 1.00 -2.18 7.60
N ASN A 42 0.48 -3.11 8.38
CA ASN A 42 -0.52 -4.07 7.92
C ASN A 42 -1.89 -3.73 8.55
N PRO A 43 -2.93 -3.41 7.73
CA PRO A 43 -4.24 -3.05 8.24
C PRO A 43 -4.94 -4.17 9.02
N ILE A 44 -4.56 -5.43 8.81
CA ILE A 44 -5.10 -6.57 9.57
C ILE A 44 -4.49 -6.64 10.98
N SER A 45 -3.24 -6.22 11.13
CA SER A 45 -2.49 -6.30 12.40
C SER A 45 -2.27 -4.92 13.00
N LYS A 46 -3.33 -4.13 13.10
CA LYS A 46 -3.28 -2.79 13.70
C LYS A 46 -2.85 -2.89 15.16
N PRO A 47 -1.90 -2.04 15.63
CA PRO A 47 -1.40 -2.10 16.99
C PRO A 47 -2.39 -1.56 18.05
N ILE A 48 -3.55 -1.08 17.63
CA ILE A 48 -4.60 -0.49 18.45
C ILE A 48 -5.88 -1.31 18.37
N ASN A 49 -6.62 -1.37 19.46
CA ASN A 49 -7.88 -2.13 19.54
C ASN A 49 -9.07 -1.45 18.82
N ILE A 50 -8.88 -0.28 18.26
CA ILE A 50 -9.86 0.44 17.45
C ILE A 50 -9.69 0.08 15.96
N ALA A 51 -10.75 0.26 15.18
CA ALA A 51 -10.76 0.03 13.74
C ALA A 51 -10.35 -1.40 13.31
N LYS A 52 -10.70 -2.41 14.11
CA LYS A 52 -10.43 -3.82 13.78
C LYS A 52 -11.17 -4.26 12.52
N GLU A 53 -10.49 -5.02 11.69
CA GLU A 53 -11.02 -5.62 10.48
C GLU A 53 -10.85 -7.14 10.49
N ASP A 54 -11.43 -7.78 11.51
CA ASP A 54 -11.51 -9.22 11.69
C ASP A 54 -12.86 -9.78 11.20
N MET A 55 -13.08 -11.08 11.41
CA MET A 55 -14.34 -11.73 11.06
C MET A 55 -15.51 -11.15 11.85
N GLY A 56 -15.31 -10.80 13.12
CA GLY A 56 -16.35 -10.18 13.96
C GLY A 56 -16.77 -8.81 13.43
N SER A 57 -15.83 -8.00 12.97
CA SER A 57 -16.12 -6.71 12.34
C SER A 57 -16.91 -6.86 11.03
N ARG A 58 -16.65 -7.93 10.27
CA ARG A 58 -17.38 -8.25 9.04
C ARG A 58 -18.84 -8.61 9.34
N GLU A 59 -19.07 -9.45 10.35
CA GLU A 59 -20.41 -9.82 10.78
C GLU A 59 -21.17 -8.62 11.34
N TYR A 60 -20.50 -7.78 12.11
CA TYR A 60 -21.07 -6.52 12.61
C TYR A 60 -21.49 -5.58 11.49
N LYS A 61 -20.63 -5.34 10.50
CA LYS A 61 -20.98 -4.54 9.30
C LYS A 61 -22.20 -5.11 8.57
N LYS A 62 -22.29 -6.43 8.47
CA LYS A 62 -23.45 -7.09 7.87
C LYS A 62 -24.72 -6.85 8.69
N SER A 63 -24.68 -7.06 10.01
CA SER A 63 -25.85 -6.83 10.87
C SER A 63 -26.37 -5.40 10.80
N LEU A 64 -25.49 -4.40 10.74
CA LEU A 64 -25.89 -3.01 10.58
C LEU A 64 -26.62 -2.76 9.26
N LYS A 65 -26.18 -3.40 8.16
CA LYS A 65 -26.88 -3.32 6.86
C LYS A 65 -28.23 -4.02 6.90
N ASP A 66 -28.32 -5.21 7.48
CA ASP A 66 -29.55 -5.99 7.58
C ASP A 66 -30.60 -5.24 8.43
N LEU A 67 -30.17 -4.51 9.45
CA LEU A 67 -31.02 -3.64 10.29
C LEU A 67 -31.25 -2.25 9.69
N GLN A 68 -30.70 -1.95 8.51
CA GLN A 68 -30.74 -0.62 7.88
C GLN A 68 -30.20 0.51 8.78
N ASN A 69 -29.31 0.18 9.73
CA ASN A 69 -28.64 1.15 10.60
C ASN A 69 -27.42 1.74 9.87
N TYR A 70 -27.69 2.61 8.89
CA TYR A 70 -26.65 3.22 8.06
C TYR A 70 -25.81 4.26 8.81
N ASP A 71 -26.38 4.92 9.81
CA ASP A 71 -25.65 5.87 10.66
C ASP A 71 -24.60 5.12 11.51
N GLY A 72 -24.97 4.02 12.13
CA GLY A 72 -24.03 3.15 12.86
C GLY A 72 -22.94 2.61 11.94
N LEU A 73 -23.31 2.17 10.73
CA LEU A 73 -22.34 1.71 9.74
C LEU A 73 -21.37 2.84 9.32
N ALA A 74 -21.89 4.05 9.11
CA ALA A 74 -21.06 5.18 8.72
C ALA A 74 -20.04 5.56 9.82
N VAL A 75 -20.45 5.56 11.08
CA VAL A 75 -19.55 5.80 12.22
C VAL A 75 -18.45 4.72 12.27
N PHE A 76 -18.82 3.46 12.21
CA PHE A 76 -17.87 2.34 12.25
C PHE A 76 -16.87 2.39 11.08
N MET A 77 -17.35 2.65 9.86
CA MET A 77 -16.47 2.73 8.68
C MET A 77 -15.57 3.97 8.69
N LYS A 78 -16.00 5.08 9.29
CA LYS A 78 -15.12 6.25 9.46
C LYS A 78 -13.93 5.96 10.34
N GLU A 79 -14.08 5.17 11.40
CA GLU A 79 -12.95 4.76 12.25
C GLU A 79 -11.93 3.94 11.45
N ILE A 80 -12.39 2.89 10.75
CA ILE A 80 -11.53 2.05 9.90
C ILE A 80 -10.80 2.91 8.88
N ARG A 81 -11.55 3.67 8.08
CA ARG A 81 -11.02 4.52 7.02
C ARG A 81 -9.99 5.53 7.54
N ASN A 82 -10.26 6.17 8.68
CA ASN A 82 -9.33 7.16 9.25
C ASN A 82 -7.99 6.53 9.65
N VAL A 83 -8.02 5.33 10.23
CA VAL A 83 -6.79 4.61 10.62
C VAL A 83 -6.02 4.15 9.39
N ASP A 84 -6.69 3.58 8.40
CA ASP A 84 -6.06 3.07 7.18
C ASP A 84 -5.43 4.20 6.35
N LEU A 85 -6.15 5.29 6.14
CA LEU A 85 -5.60 6.44 5.44
C LEU A 85 -4.43 7.08 6.22
N ARG A 86 -4.49 7.08 7.57
CA ARG A 86 -3.35 7.52 8.36
C ARG A 86 -2.13 6.62 8.17
N MET A 87 -2.30 5.30 8.04
CA MET A 87 -1.21 4.40 7.71
C MET A 87 -0.64 4.66 6.31
N VAL A 88 -1.48 5.01 5.34
CA VAL A 88 -1.01 5.49 4.03
C VAL A 88 -0.17 6.76 4.20
N ASP A 89 -0.67 7.77 4.92
CA ASP A 89 0.04 9.05 5.14
C ASP A 89 1.44 8.86 5.71
N ILE A 90 1.59 8.00 6.72
CA ILE A 90 2.87 7.79 7.40
C ILE A 90 3.79 6.79 6.70
N SER A 91 3.30 6.06 5.68
CA SER A 91 4.12 5.13 4.91
C SER A 91 5.07 5.85 3.97
N ASP A 92 6.19 5.22 3.63
CA ASP A 92 7.16 5.73 2.67
C ASP A 92 6.86 5.21 1.26
N PHE A 93 6.28 4.01 1.16
CA PHE A 93 5.78 3.42 -0.08
C PHE A 93 4.63 2.44 0.19
N LEU A 94 3.92 2.04 -0.87
CA LEU A 94 2.81 1.09 -0.81
C LEU A 94 3.15 -0.17 -1.63
N ILE A 95 2.75 -1.32 -1.11
CA ILE A 95 2.56 -2.55 -1.90
C ILE A 95 1.06 -2.80 -1.97
N VAL A 96 0.55 -2.89 -3.18
CA VAL A 96 -0.89 -3.01 -3.43
C VAL A 96 -1.18 -4.33 -4.13
N ASN A 97 -2.15 -5.08 -3.61
CA ASN A 97 -2.67 -6.27 -4.28
C ASN A 97 -4.07 -5.99 -4.82
N ILE A 98 -4.26 -6.13 -6.13
CA ILE A 98 -5.58 -6.00 -6.78
C ILE A 98 -6.00 -7.35 -7.35
N ASP A 99 -7.22 -7.74 -6.99
CA ASP A 99 -7.99 -8.82 -7.60
C ASP A 99 -9.23 -8.19 -8.24
N LEU A 100 -9.34 -8.27 -9.58
CA LEU A 100 -10.45 -7.67 -10.34
C LEU A 100 -11.79 -8.37 -10.10
N ASP A 101 -11.78 -9.58 -9.54
CA ASP A 101 -13.00 -10.30 -9.14
C ASP A 101 -13.59 -9.75 -7.84
N ILE A 102 -12.86 -8.87 -7.16
CA ILE A 102 -13.26 -8.26 -5.88
C ILE A 102 -13.27 -6.75 -6.03
N TYR A 103 -14.40 -6.10 -5.72
CA TYR A 103 -14.51 -4.64 -5.81
C TYR A 103 -13.62 -3.93 -4.77
N PRO A 104 -12.55 -3.21 -5.20
CA PRO A 104 -11.52 -2.72 -4.29
C PRO A 104 -11.74 -1.25 -3.88
N CYS A 105 -12.94 -0.88 -3.37
CA CYS A 105 -13.30 0.52 -3.11
C CYS A 105 -12.28 1.27 -2.24
N GLY A 106 -11.98 0.74 -1.04
CA GLY A 106 -11.02 1.34 -0.12
C GLY A 106 -9.60 1.35 -0.69
N THR A 107 -9.20 0.25 -1.32
CA THR A 107 -7.88 0.13 -1.95
C THR A 107 -7.65 1.18 -3.03
N MET A 108 -8.69 1.55 -3.81
CA MET A 108 -8.58 2.62 -4.80
C MET A 108 -8.36 3.98 -4.15
N GLU A 109 -9.02 4.28 -3.04
CA GLU A 109 -8.77 5.52 -2.28
C GLU A 109 -7.34 5.57 -1.76
N GLU A 110 -6.82 4.47 -1.21
CA GLU A 110 -5.43 4.35 -0.71
C GLU A 110 -4.41 4.57 -1.84
N ILE A 111 -4.64 3.97 -3.01
CA ILE A 111 -3.81 4.18 -4.21
C ILE A 111 -3.78 5.66 -4.61
N PHE A 112 -4.94 6.30 -4.72
CA PHE A 112 -4.99 7.69 -5.18
C PHE A 112 -4.46 8.67 -4.14
N LEU A 113 -4.62 8.39 -2.85
CA LEU A 113 -3.97 9.16 -1.80
C LEU A 113 -2.44 9.04 -1.91
N GLY A 114 -1.89 7.83 -1.93
CA GLY A 114 -0.45 7.60 -2.11
C GLY A 114 0.10 8.20 -3.41
N ASN A 115 -0.68 8.15 -4.50
CA ASN A 115 -0.31 8.78 -5.77
C ASN A 115 -0.22 10.31 -5.67
N ARG A 116 -1.16 10.96 -4.99
CA ARG A 116 -1.13 12.43 -4.77
C ARG A 116 0.09 12.85 -3.97
N GLU A 117 0.50 12.03 -3.01
CA GLU A 117 1.70 12.25 -2.19
C GLU A 117 3.00 11.84 -2.90
N LYS A 118 2.92 11.40 -4.15
CA LYS A 118 4.07 10.94 -4.94
C LYS A 118 4.80 9.73 -4.36
N LYS A 119 4.16 8.95 -3.52
CA LYS A 119 4.74 7.73 -2.97
C LYS A 119 4.94 6.68 -4.07
N PRO A 120 5.98 5.84 -3.98
CA PRO A 120 6.09 4.65 -4.80
C PRO A 120 4.91 3.71 -4.49
N ILE A 121 4.23 3.26 -5.54
CA ILE A 121 3.14 2.29 -5.45
C ILE A 121 3.53 1.08 -6.28
N ILE A 122 3.82 -0.02 -5.60
CA ILE A 122 4.17 -1.31 -6.21
C ILE A 122 2.89 -2.11 -6.30
N LEU A 123 2.39 -2.28 -7.52
CA LEU A 123 1.09 -2.88 -7.78
C LEU A 123 1.24 -4.33 -8.26
N HIS A 124 0.67 -5.26 -7.51
CA HIS A 124 0.41 -6.63 -7.95
C HIS A 124 -0.98 -6.71 -8.58
N MET A 125 -1.05 -7.14 -9.83
CA MET A 125 -2.31 -7.44 -10.53
C MET A 125 -2.48 -8.97 -10.61
N LYS A 126 -3.42 -9.51 -9.87
CA LYS A 126 -3.66 -10.97 -9.82
C LYS A 126 -3.97 -11.57 -11.20
N GLN A 127 -4.71 -10.84 -12.03
CA GLN A 127 -5.06 -11.26 -13.39
C GLN A 127 -4.01 -10.88 -14.44
N GLY A 128 -2.83 -10.42 -14.00
CA GLY A 128 -1.73 -10.00 -14.87
C GLY A 128 -1.79 -8.53 -15.27
N LYS A 129 -0.63 -7.95 -15.52
CA LYS A 129 -0.42 -6.54 -15.85
C LYS A 129 -1.27 -6.04 -17.02
N GLN A 130 -1.48 -6.87 -18.04
CA GLN A 130 -2.28 -6.56 -19.23
C GLN A 130 -3.75 -6.29 -18.92
N ASN A 131 -4.24 -6.76 -17.77
CA ASN A 131 -5.62 -6.55 -17.32
C ASN A 131 -5.77 -5.36 -16.35
N THR A 132 -4.67 -4.60 -16.13
CA THR A 132 -4.73 -3.41 -15.29
C THR A 132 -5.69 -2.39 -15.88
N PRO A 133 -6.63 -1.83 -15.09
CA PRO A 133 -7.51 -0.75 -15.55
C PRO A 133 -6.69 0.43 -16.12
N ASP A 134 -7.09 0.95 -17.30
CA ASP A 134 -6.36 1.99 -18.03
C ASP A 134 -6.05 3.22 -17.19
N TRP A 135 -6.98 3.60 -16.30
CA TRP A 135 -6.82 4.75 -15.41
C TRP A 135 -5.60 4.64 -14.49
N LEU A 136 -5.25 3.42 -14.08
CA LEU A 136 -4.08 3.18 -13.21
C LEU A 136 -2.76 3.39 -13.96
N PHE A 137 -2.69 3.20 -15.27
CA PHE A 137 -1.50 3.54 -16.06
C PHE A 137 -1.23 5.05 -16.09
N GLY A 138 -2.25 5.88 -15.92
CA GLY A 138 -2.12 7.33 -15.75
C GLY A 138 -1.66 7.75 -14.34
N ALA A 139 -1.83 6.89 -13.35
CA ALA A 139 -1.52 7.16 -11.95
C ALA A 139 -0.19 6.52 -11.49
N ILE A 140 0.13 5.34 -11.98
CA ILE A 140 1.27 4.52 -11.55
C ILE A 140 2.19 4.29 -12.76
N PRO A 141 3.51 4.53 -12.63
CA PRO A 141 4.46 4.12 -13.67
C PRO A 141 4.30 2.64 -13.97
N HIS A 142 4.17 2.28 -15.25
CA HIS A 142 3.89 0.88 -15.61
C HIS A 142 4.99 -0.10 -15.17
N GLN A 143 6.21 0.40 -14.92
CA GLN A 143 7.32 -0.39 -14.39
C GLN A 143 7.12 -0.83 -12.95
N LEU A 144 6.17 -0.21 -12.24
CA LEU A 144 5.77 -0.57 -10.88
C LEU A 144 4.50 -1.43 -10.83
N ILE A 145 4.02 -1.90 -11.99
CA ILE A 145 2.88 -2.81 -12.13
C ILE A 145 3.41 -4.19 -12.51
N PHE A 146 3.11 -5.18 -11.70
CA PHE A 146 3.64 -6.54 -11.77
C PHE A 146 2.53 -7.58 -11.87
N SER A 147 2.84 -8.72 -12.47
CA SER A 147 1.93 -9.85 -12.63
C SER A 147 2.13 -10.96 -11.60
N SER A 148 3.26 -10.93 -10.88
CA SER A 148 3.58 -11.96 -9.87
C SER A 148 4.30 -11.39 -8.66
N TRP A 149 4.24 -12.12 -7.54
CA TRP A 149 4.96 -11.80 -6.32
C TRP A 149 6.47 -11.98 -6.47
N GLU A 150 6.91 -12.87 -7.34
CA GLU A 150 8.33 -13.11 -7.67
C GLU A 150 8.94 -11.88 -8.33
N GLU A 151 8.22 -11.26 -9.28
CA GLU A 151 8.64 -10.01 -9.92
C GLU A 151 8.77 -8.87 -8.89
N ILE A 152 7.81 -8.76 -7.96
CA ILE A 152 7.85 -7.77 -6.88
C ILE A 152 9.05 -8.00 -5.96
N ARG A 153 9.29 -9.24 -5.54
CA ARG A 153 10.45 -9.58 -4.70
C ARG A 153 11.76 -9.28 -5.42
N GLY A 154 11.85 -9.62 -6.70
CA GLY A 154 13.01 -9.29 -7.55
C GLY A 154 13.24 -7.78 -7.65
N TYR A 155 12.19 -7.00 -7.88
CA TYR A 155 12.24 -5.55 -7.95
C TYR A 155 12.68 -4.93 -6.61
N LEU A 156 12.11 -5.36 -5.49
CA LEU A 156 12.47 -4.87 -4.16
C LEU A 156 13.92 -5.23 -3.79
N ASN A 157 14.39 -6.43 -4.14
CA ASN A 157 15.79 -6.81 -3.99
C ASN A 157 16.71 -5.88 -4.80
N HIS A 158 16.35 -5.59 -6.06
CA HIS A 158 17.09 -4.65 -6.89
C HIS A 158 17.15 -3.26 -6.26
N ILE A 159 16.02 -2.70 -5.84
CA ILE A 159 15.94 -1.41 -5.13
C ILE A 159 16.83 -1.40 -3.88
N ASN A 160 16.81 -2.49 -3.12
CA ASN A 160 17.50 -2.56 -1.83
C ASN A 160 19.02 -2.66 -1.96
N THR A 161 19.52 -3.28 -3.01
CA THR A 161 20.95 -3.65 -3.14
C THR A 161 21.71 -2.86 -4.21
N SER A 162 21.04 -2.37 -5.26
CA SER A 162 21.70 -1.72 -6.39
C SER A 162 22.26 -0.34 -6.05
N SER A 163 23.41 -0.02 -6.63
CA SER A 163 24.05 1.31 -6.49
C SER A 163 23.29 2.41 -7.22
N SER A 164 22.61 2.07 -8.32
CA SER A 164 21.80 2.96 -9.13
C SER A 164 20.42 2.36 -9.36
N ILE A 165 19.39 3.17 -9.21
CA ILE A 165 18.01 2.80 -9.48
C ILE A 165 17.32 3.92 -10.26
N ASP A 166 16.37 3.56 -11.12
CA ASP A 166 15.44 4.55 -11.66
C ASP A 166 14.41 4.90 -10.58
N SER A 167 14.34 6.20 -10.27
CA SER A 167 13.41 6.69 -9.25
C SER A 167 11.96 6.71 -9.73
N TYR A 168 11.71 6.64 -11.04
CA TYR A 168 10.41 6.86 -11.69
C TYR A 168 9.68 8.11 -11.15
N LYS A 169 10.44 9.09 -10.63
CA LYS A 169 9.92 10.29 -9.94
C LYS A 169 8.99 9.91 -8.75
N ARG A 170 9.27 8.80 -8.09
CA ARG A 170 8.53 8.26 -6.95
C ARG A 170 9.42 7.95 -5.76
N TRP A 171 10.57 7.34 -5.98
CA TRP A 171 11.54 7.01 -4.94
C TRP A 171 12.40 8.23 -4.56
N TYR A 172 11.78 9.36 -4.21
CA TYR A 172 12.48 10.62 -3.92
C TYR A 172 13.45 10.55 -2.75
N PHE A 173 13.17 9.70 -1.76
CA PHE A 173 14.07 9.52 -0.63
C PHE A 173 15.36 8.75 -1.00
N PHE A 174 15.45 8.20 -2.21
CA PHE A 174 16.67 7.63 -2.78
C PHE A 174 17.37 8.58 -3.76
N ASP A 175 16.74 9.66 -4.15
CA ASP A 175 17.31 10.65 -5.07
C ASP A 175 18.22 11.63 -4.31
N MET A 176 19.43 11.12 -4.01
CA MET A 176 20.45 11.89 -3.30
C MET A 176 20.96 13.12 -4.07
N GLU A 177 20.83 13.15 -5.39
CA GLU A 177 21.22 14.33 -6.20
C GLU A 177 20.20 15.46 -6.04
N THR A 178 18.91 15.15 -6.08
CA THR A 178 17.85 16.13 -5.83
C THR A 178 17.92 16.67 -4.40
N ILE A 179 18.21 15.80 -3.42
CA ILE A 179 18.40 16.22 -2.02
C ILE A 179 19.62 17.13 -1.87
N LYS A 180 20.74 16.83 -2.54
CA LYS A 180 21.95 17.68 -2.52
C LYS A 180 21.71 19.03 -3.18
N LYS A 181 21.04 19.08 -4.32
CA LYS A 181 20.69 20.34 -5.02
C LYS A 181 19.75 21.21 -4.18
N SER A 182 18.80 20.65 -3.49
CA SER A 182 17.90 21.41 -2.60
C SER A 182 18.61 21.99 -1.36
N LYS A 183 19.65 21.31 -0.86
CA LYS A 183 20.50 21.82 0.24
C LYS A 183 21.44 22.93 -0.22
N SER A 184 22.05 22.82 -1.40
CA SER A 184 22.92 23.86 -1.93
C SER A 184 22.16 25.15 -2.28
N ALA A 185 20.91 25.04 -2.77
CA ALA A 185 20.07 26.21 -3.04
C ALA A 185 19.60 26.95 -1.78
N LYS A 186 19.53 26.28 -0.62
CA LYS A 186 19.20 26.91 0.67
C LYS A 186 20.38 27.61 1.35
N ASN A 187 21.60 27.19 1.04
CA ASN A 187 22.82 27.80 1.61
C ASN A 187 23.30 29.02 0.82
N ASN A 188 22.68 29.34 -0.32
CA ASN A 188 23.00 30.50 -1.16
C ASN A 188 21.93 31.62 -1.05
N LYS A 189 21.10 31.59 -0.01
CA LYS A 189 20.19 32.66 0.39
C LYS A 189 20.51 33.10 1.82
#